data_68ac176334c6336f39bf3dc94ab71d77
#
_entry.id   68ac176334c6336f39bf3dc94ab71d77
#
_cell.length_a   1.000
_cell.length_b   1.000
_cell.length_c   1.000
_cell.angle_alpha   90.00
_cell.angle_beta   90.00
_cell.angle_gamma   90.00
#
_symmetry.space_group_name_H-M   'P 1'
#
loop_
_entity.id
_entity.type
_entity.pdbx_description
1 polymer ?
#
loop_
_entity_poly.entity_id
_entity_poly.type
_entity_poly.pdbx_seq_one_letter_code
_entity_poly.pdbx_strand_id
1 'polypeptide(L)'
;PRNEIAWIDLNDDWDSILEILRTTPHTRLPVCEDDLDNIVGVLHLKKVAHTLARGELDRDRLRELAQEREGYFVPEGTTLNVQLLNFQRDRRRVALVIDEYGDVQGLVTLEDILEEIVGEFTSDPATMSKDIHHEPDGSFVVSGGITIRILNRTLGLNLPTDGPRTLNGLILEYLET
;
A
#
# COMPACT_ATOMS: atom_id res chain seq x y z
N PRO A 1 -5.57 -0.32 5.86
CA PRO A 1 -6.36 -0.13 7.10
C PRO A 1 -5.92 1.12 7.87
N ARG A 2 -6.85 1.79 8.57
CA ARG A 2 -6.61 3.04 9.32
C ARG A 2 -5.42 2.96 10.28
N ASN A 3 -5.28 1.87 10.99
CA ASN A 3 -4.23 1.64 11.99
C ASN A 3 -2.81 1.45 11.42
N GLU A 4 -2.69 1.29 10.12
CA GLU A 4 -1.42 1.13 9.41
C GLU A 4 -1.00 2.38 8.65
N ILE A 5 -1.84 3.42 8.63
CA ILE A 5 -1.54 4.67 7.95
C ILE A 5 -0.45 5.42 8.72
N ALA A 6 0.68 5.67 8.08
CA ALA A 6 1.62 6.66 8.58
C ALA A 6 1.13 8.07 8.20
N TRP A 7 0.98 8.95 9.18
CA TRP A 7 0.49 10.30 9.03
C TRP A 7 1.20 11.27 9.97
N ILE A 8 1.02 12.57 9.78
CA ILE A 8 1.59 13.63 10.61
C ILE A 8 0.45 14.39 11.26
N ASP A 9 0.50 14.51 12.59
CA ASP A 9 -0.31 15.48 13.33
C ASP A 9 0.44 16.79 13.47
N LEU A 10 -0.16 17.89 12.99
CA LEU A 10 0.44 19.21 13.13
C LEU A 10 0.50 19.72 14.58
N ASN A 11 -0.24 19.10 15.49
CA ASN A 11 -0.24 19.43 16.91
C ASN A 11 0.77 18.61 17.73
N ASP A 12 1.37 17.58 17.12
CA ASP A 12 2.45 16.81 17.75
C ASP A 12 3.68 17.67 18.03
N ASP A 13 4.53 17.19 18.92
CA ASP A 13 5.83 17.77 19.17
C ASP A 13 6.68 17.82 17.89
N TRP A 14 7.41 18.95 17.68
CA TRP A 14 8.16 19.16 16.45
C TRP A 14 9.24 18.11 16.22
N ASP A 15 9.91 17.65 17.28
CA ASP A 15 10.94 16.63 17.16
C ASP A 15 10.33 15.27 16.74
N SER A 16 9.13 14.95 17.21
CA SER A 16 8.36 13.77 16.78
C SER A 16 7.98 13.85 15.30
N ILE A 17 7.52 15.00 14.83
CA ILE A 17 7.23 15.24 13.41
C ILE A 17 8.50 15.05 12.56
N LEU A 18 9.63 15.61 12.98
CA LEU A 18 10.89 15.45 12.28
C LEU A 18 11.36 14.00 12.22
N GLU A 19 11.13 13.24 13.28
CA GLU A 19 11.47 11.82 13.32
C GLU A 19 10.62 11.01 12.32
N ILE A 20 9.31 11.25 12.26
CA ILE A 20 8.43 10.63 11.23
C ILE A 20 8.94 10.98 9.83
N LEU A 21 9.28 12.25 9.56
CA LEU A 21 9.76 12.69 8.26
C LEU A 21 11.10 12.05 7.86
N ARG A 22 11.95 11.71 8.83
CA ARG A 22 13.26 11.07 8.60
C ARG A 22 13.17 9.56 8.39
N THR A 23 12.25 8.90 9.09
CA THR A 23 12.21 7.43 9.17
C THR A 23 11.18 6.80 8.24
N THR A 24 10.18 7.56 7.78
CA THR A 24 9.12 7.02 6.93
C THR A 24 9.65 6.49 5.60
N PRO A 25 9.21 5.30 5.17
CA PRO A 25 9.52 4.78 3.84
C PRO A 25 8.61 5.36 2.74
N HIS A 26 7.57 6.10 3.12
CA HIS A 26 6.55 6.58 2.20
C HIS A 26 6.95 7.88 1.52
N THR A 27 6.58 8.07 0.26
CA THR A 27 6.82 9.31 -0.49
C THR A 27 5.75 10.38 -0.26
N ARG A 28 4.60 9.98 0.30
CA ARG A 28 3.47 10.85 0.61
C ARG A 28 2.89 10.47 1.95
N LEU A 29 2.55 11.48 2.75
CA LEU A 29 1.95 11.33 4.06
C LEU A 29 0.72 12.23 4.17
N PRO A 30 -0.41 11.72 4.67
CA PRO A 30 -1.50 12.55 5.16
C PRO A 30 -1.00 13.46 6.29
N VAL A 31 -1.50 14.67 6.32
CA VAL A 31 -1.27 15.65 7.39
C VAL A 31 -2.62 16.06 7.94
N CYS A 32 -2.78 16.02 9.23
CA CYS A 32 -4.02 16.32 9.94
C CYS A 32 -3.79 17.17 11.19
N GLU A 33 -4.84 17.52 11.86
CA GLU A 33 -4.87 18.18 13.15
C GLU A 33 -5.71 17.35 14.12
N ASP A 34 -5.07 16.90 15.19
CA ASP A 34 -5.63 16.10 16.30
C ASP A 34 -6.10 14.70 15.90
N ASP A 35 -6.73 14.54 14.75
CA ASP A 35 -7.28 13.26 14.28
C ASP A 35 -7.11 13.08 12.77
N LEU A 36 -7.01 11.82 12.35
CA LEU A 36 -6.89 11.45 10.93
C LEU A 36 -8.12 11.83 10.10
N ASP A 37 -9.26 12.06 10.75
CA ASP A 37 -10.47 12.53 10.06
C ASP A 37 -10.45 14.04 9.78
N ASN A 38 -9.54 14.79 10.44
CA ASN A 38 -9.33 16.22 10.20
C ASN A 38 -8.12 16.46 9.29
N ILE A 39 -8.22 16.05 8.04
CA ILE A 39 -7.15 16.14 7.05
C ILE A 39 -6.93 17.57 6.59
N VAL A 40 -5.71 18.09 6.77
CA VAL A 40 -5.19 19.35 6.24
C VAL A 40 -4.77 19.21 4.78
N GLY A 41 -4.18 18.07 4.41
CA GLY A 41 -3.73 17.80 3.07
C GLY A 41 -2.81 16.58 2.97
N VAL A 42 -2.12 16.45 1.83
CA VAL A 42 -1.17 15.36 1.59
C VAL A 42 0.21 15.91 1.26
N LEU A 43 1.15 15.64 2.13
CA LEU A 43 2.54 16.08 2.02
C LEU A 43 3.32 15.21 1.03
N HIS A 44 4.14 15.84 0.19
CA HIS A 44 5.09 15.14 -0.67
C HIS A 44 6.51 15.28 -0.12
N LEU A 45 7.12 14.19 0.35
CA LEU A 45 8.40 14.22 1.06
C LEU A 45 9.56 14.82 0.24
N LYS A 46 9.54 14.68 -1.08
CA LYS A 46 10.55 15.34 -1.93
C LYS A 46 10.56 16.86 -1.75
N LYS A 47 9.38 17.49 -1.57
CA LYS A 47 9.27 18.94 -1.32
C LYS A 47 9.78 19.29 0.07
N VAL A 48 9.44 18.48 1.07
CA VAL A 48 9.92 18.63 2.44
C VAL A 48 11.44 18.56 2.49
N ALA A 49 12.03 17.54 1.87
CA ALA A 49 13.48 17.38 1.84
C ALA A 49 14.19 18.61 1.24
N HIS A 50 13.63 19.18 0.18
CA HIS A 50 14.17 20.40 -0.43
C HIS A 50 14.08 21.60 0.52
N THR A 51 12.95 21.79 1.20
CA THR A 51 12.73 22.88 2.16
C THR A 51 13.61 22.71 3.41
N LEU A 52 13.73 21.47 3.90
CA LEU A 52 14.59 21.12 5.03
C LEU A 52 16.07 21.39 4.72
N ALA A 53 16.54 21.02 3.52
CA ALA A 53 17.93 21.28 3.10
C ALA A 53 18.29 22.77 3.05
N ARG A 54 17.29 23.64 2.90
CA ARG A 54 17.45 25.10 2.91
C ARG A 54 17.32 25.70 4.31
N GLY A 55 16.99 24.89 5.32
CA GLY A 55 16.73 25.36 6.68
C GLY A 55 15.45 26.21 6.83
N GLU A 56 14.52 26.06 5.89
CA GLU A 56 13.26 26.83 5.81
C GLU A 56 12.05 26.04 6.31
N LEU A 57 12.25 24.84 6.89
CA LEU A 57 11.17 23.99 7.35
C LEU A 57 10.81 24.32 8.80
N ASP A 58 9.61 24.81 8.99
CA ASP A 58 8.92 24.95 10.26
C ASP A 58 7.47 24.41 10.15
N ARG A 59 6.70 24.49 11.23
CA ARG A 59 5.32 23.97 11.29
C ARG A 59 4.39 24.69 10.30
N ASP A 60 4.52 26.00 10.15
CA ASP A 60 3.69 26.78 9.23
C ASP A 60 4.01 26.40 7.78
N ARG A 61 5.30 26.28 7.47
CA ARG A 61 5.74 25.85 6.15
C ARG A 61 5.34 24.41 5.83
N LEU A 62 5.36 23.52 6.82
CA LEU A 62 4.87 22.14 6.67
C LEU A 62 3.38 22.12 6.33
N ARG A 63 2.58 22.94 7.03
CA ARG A 63 1.14 23.13 6.76
C ARG A 63 0.89 23.63 5.33
N GLU A 64 1.60 24.68 4.91
CA GLU A 64 1.48 25.21 3.54
C GLU A 64 1.78 24.14 2.49
N LEU A 65 2.87 23.38 2.66
CA LEU A 65 3.25 22.30 1.75
C LEU A 65 2.21 21.19 1.68
N ALA A 66 1.53 20.87 2.79
CA ALA A 66 0.44 19.91 2.82
C ALA A 66 -0.80 20.44 2.08
N GLN A 67 -1.15 21.71 2.30
CA GLN A 67 -2.30 22.37 1.67
C GLN A 67 -2.14 22.60 0.15
N GLU A 68 -0.93 22.58 -0.38
CA GLU A 68 -0.72 22.61 -1.85
C GLU A 68 -1.42 21.45 -2.56
N ARG A 69 -1.78 20.40 -1.83
CA ARG A 69 -2.47 19.24 -2.35
C ARG A 69 -3.53 18.78 -1.38
N GLU A 70 -4.77 19.18 -1.64
CA GLU A 70 -5.94 18.74 -0.89
C GLU A 70 -6.01 17.21 -0.82
N GLY A 71 -6.56 16.69 0.28
CA GLY A 71 -6.91 15.28 0.42
C GLY A 71 -7.81 14.85 -0.74
N TYR A 72 -7.57 13.65 -1.26
CA TYR A 72 -8.40 13.04 -2.28
C TYR A 72 -9.13 11.86 -1.64
N PHE A 73 -10.43 11.96 -1.54
CA PHE A 73 -11.28 11.01 -0.83
C PHE A 73 -12.00 10.09 -1.80
N VAL A 74 -12.18 8.85 -1.41
CA VAL A 74 -12.87 7.82 -2.17
C VAL A 74 -13.76 6.98 -1.24
N PRO A 75 -15.03 6.70 -1.59
CA PRO A 75 -15.88 5.82 -0.79
C PRO A 75 -15.33 4.40 -0.71
N GLU A 76 -15.50 3.74 0.46
CA GLU A 76 -15.00 2.39 0.73
C GLU A 76 -15.48 1.34 -0.29
N GLY A 77 -16.69 1.43 -0.80
CA GLY A 77 -17.24 0.51 -1.79
C GLY A 77 -16.71 0.66 -3.22
N THR A 78 -15.76 1.59 -3.47
CA THR A 78 -15.24 1.84 -4.84
C THR A 78 -14.38 0.66 -5.31
N THR A 79 -14.71 0.10 -6.48
CA THR A 79 -13.94 -1.01 -7.05
C THR A 79 -12.57 -0.58 -7.54
N LEU A 80 -11.58 -1.49 -7.49
CA LEU A 80 -10.19 -1.20 -7.85
C LEU A 80 -10.05 -0.68 -9.29
N ASN A 81 -10.80 -1.25 -10.24
CA ASN A 81 -10.78 -0.81 -11.64
C ASN A 81 -11.28 0.63 -11.80
N VAL A 82 -12.36 0.98 -11.11
CA VAL A 82 -12.90 2.35 -11.13
C VAL A 82 -11.91 3.31 -10.49
N GLN A 83 -11.30 2.92 -9.37
CA GLN A 83 -10.31 3.76 -8.69
C GLN A 83 -9.04 3.94 -9.51
N LEU A 84 -8.59 2.93 -10.25
CA LEU A 84 -7.47 3.05 -11.19
C LEU A 84 -7.74 4.11 -12.27
N LEU A 85 -8.92 4.09 -12.88
CA LEU A 85 -9.33 5.08 -13.88
C LEU A 85 -9.43 6.48 -13.26
N ASN A 86 -9.95 6.60 -12.05
CA ASN A 86 -10.01 7.87 -11.32
C ASN A 86 -8.61 8.43 -11.06
N PHE A 87 -7.67 7.60 -10.61
CA PHE A 87 -6.28 8.04 -10.41
C PHE A 87 -5.63 8.55 -11.69
N GLN A 88 -5.89 7.89 -12.84
CA GLN A 88 -5.40 8.34 -14.14
C GLN A 88 -6.02 9.67 -14.56
N ARG A 89 -7.34 9.78 -14.48
CA ARG A 89 -8.10 10.98 -14.89
C ARG A 89 -7.69 12.20 -14.05
N ASP A 90 -7.62 12.03 -12.71
CA ASP A 90 -7.42 13.11 -11.77
C ASP A 90 -5.93 13.35 -11.47
N ARG A 91 -5.04 12.56 -12.09
CA ARG A 91 -3.59 12.59 -11.89
C ARG A 91 -3.21 12.48 -10.41
N ARG A 92 -3.94 11.64 -9.67
CA ARG A 92 -3.69 11.33 -8.26
C ARG A 92 -3.00 9.98 -8.15
N ARG A 93 -2.33 9.72 -7.03
CA ARG A 93 -1.66 8.45 -6.73
C ARG A 93 -1.96 7.93 -5.34
N VAL A 94 -2.65 8.72 -4.53
CA VAL A 94 -3.03 8.40 -3.17
C VAL A 94 -4.45 8.90 -2.96
N ALA A 95 -5.28 8.08 -2.33
CA ALA A 95 -6.62 8.43 -1.88
C ALA A 95 -6.83 7.97 -0.44
N LEU A 96 -7.58 8.76 0.31
CA LEU A 96 -8.10 8.40 1.62
C LEU A 96 -9.44 7.72 1.42
N VAL A 97 -9.61 6.54 1.97
CA VAL A 97 -10.85 5.77 1.88
C VAL A 97 -11.73 6.18 3.04
N ILE A 98 -12.96 6.60 2.74
CA ILE A 98 -13.93 7.06 3.73
C ILE A 98 -15.19 6.20 3.71
N ASP A 99 -15.82 6.08 4.87
CA ASP A 99 -17.15 5.48 5.01
C ASP A 99 -18.28 6.49 4.69
N GLU A 100 -19.52 6.06 4.93
CA GLU A 100 -20.72 6.87 4.72
C GLU A 100 -20.89 8.04 5.69
N TYR A 101 -20.13 8.07 6.78
CA TYR A 101 -20.10 9.17 7.75
C TYR A 101 -18.99 10.17 7.46
N GLY A 102 -18.06 9.83 6.56
CA GLY A 102 -16.91 10.66 6.21
C GLY A 102 -15.66 10.32 7.01
N ASP A 103 -15.70 9.30 7.85
CA ASP A 103 -14.57 8.88 8.67
C ASP A 103 -13.55 8.09 7.83
N VAL A 104 -12.25 8.37 8.03
CA VAL A 104 -11.17 7.72 7.28
C VAL A 104 -11.00 6.27 7.74
N GLN A 105 -11.28 5.33 6.86
CA GLN A 105 -11.15 3.89 7.07
C GLN A 105 -9.79 3.34 6.62
N GLY A 106 -9.14 4.03 5.68
CA GLY A 106 -7.89 3.57 5.13
C GLY A 106 -7.26 4.55 4.15
N LEU A 107 -6.18 4.09 3.55
CA LEU A 107 -5.49 4.77 2.47
C LEU A 107 -5.25 3.76 1.36
N VAL A 108 -5.40 4.19 0.11
CA VAL A 108 -5.08 3.39 -1.08
C VAL A 108 -4.15 4.17 -1.99
N THR A 109 -3.14 3.49 -2.50
CA THR A 109 -2.21 4.06 -3.48
C THR A 109 -2.44 3.47 -4.87
N LEU A 110 -1.93 4.14 -5.89
CA LEU A 110 -1.93 3.61 -7.26
C LEU A 110 -1.11 2.32 -7.34
N GLU A 111 -0.03 2.29 -6.59
CA GLU A 111 0.89 1.16 -6.49
C GLU A 111 0.15 -0.08 -5.93
N ASP A 112 -0.62 0.06 -4.84
CA ASP A 112 -1.42 -1.03 -4.24
C ASP A 112 -2.46 -1.58 -5.22
N ILE A 113 -3.15 -0.68 -5.95
CA ILE A 113 -4.14 -1.09 -6.96
C ILE A 113 -3.47 -1.85 -8.10
N LEU A 114 -2.32 -1.39 -8.57
CA LEU A 114 -1.59 -2.08 -9.63
C LEU A 114 -1.08 -3.44 -9.15
N GLU A 115 -0.60 -3.53 -7.93
CA GLU A 115 -0.17 -4.79 -7.32
C GLU A 115 -1.33 -5.79 -7.24
N GLU A 116 -2.50 -5.36 -6.82
CA GLU A 116 -3.69 -6.22 -6.71
C GLU A 116 -4.26 -6.63 -8.09
N ILE A 117 -4.34 -5.70 -9.07
CA ILE A 117 -4.89 -5.97 -10.40
C ILE A 117 -3.93 -6.81 -11.24
N VAL A 118 -2.66 -6.47 -11.21
CA VAL A 118 -1.62 -7.08 -12.05
C VAL A 118 -1.07 -8.33 -11.38
N GLY A 119 -1.34 -8.48 -10.06
CA GLY A 119 -0.71 -9.47 -9.21
C GLY A 119 0.76 -9.07 -8.94
N GLU A 120 1.45 -9.80 -8.10
CA GLU A 120 2.89 -9.62 -7.87
C GLU A 120 3.69 -9.89 -9.17
N PHE A 121 3.64 -8.95 -10.12
CA PHE A 121 4.52 -8.99 -11.31
C PHE A 121 5.96 -8.60 -10.98
N THR A 122 6.17 -8.04 -9.81
CA THR A 122 7.48 -7.88 -9.21
C THR A 122 7.74 -8.98 -8.19
N SER A 123 7.58 -10.22 -8.59
CA SER A 123 8.33 -11.28 -7.92
C SER A 123 9.78 -10.99 -8.25
N ASP A 124 10.45 -10.20 -7.41
CA ASP A 124 11.90 -10.18 -7.35
C ASP A 124 12.33 -11.65 -7.36
N PRO A 125 13.22 -12.09 -8.27
CA PRO A 125 13.72 -13.48 -8.28
C PRO A 125 14.21 -13.93 -6.90
N ALA A 126 14.60 -12.99 -6.02
CA ALA A 126 14.99 -13.26 -4.64
C ALA A 126 13.79 -13.61 -3.72
N THR A 127 12.57 -13.15 -4.01
CA THR A 127 11.38 -13.49 -3.21
C THR A 127 10.80 -14.84 -3.64
N MET A 128 10.91 -15.18 -4.93
CA MET A 128 10.52 -16.51 -5.45
C MET A 128 11.41 -17.62 -4.85
N SER A 129 12.67 -17.31 -4.46
CA SER A 129 13.57 -18.28 -3.82
C SER A 129 13.20 -18.60 -2.36
N LYS A 130 12.33 -17.81 -1.71
CA LYS A 130 11.95 -18.08 -0.30
C LYS A 130 10.77 -19.05 -0.17
N ASP A 131 9.86 -19.06 -1.14
CA ASP A 131 8.65 -19.89 -1.10
C ASP A 131 8.76 -21.19 -1.88
N ILE A 132 9.77 -21.34 -2.75
CA ILE A 132 10.03 -22.54 -3.54
C ILE A 132 11.52 -22.90 -3.45
N HIS A 133 11.83 -24.03 -2.82
CA HIS A 133 13.16 -24.58 -2.74
C HIS A 133 13.28 -25.81 -3.63
N HIS A 134 14.29 -25.84 -4.50
CA HIS A 134 14.60 -26.99 -5.32
C HIS A 134 15.52 -27.94 -4.56
N GLU A 135 15.07 -29.17 -4.38
CA GLU A 135 15.87 -30.22 -3.74
C GLU A 135 16.78 -30.96 -4.74
N PRO A 136 17.91 -31.56 -4.27
CA PRO A 136 18.85 -32.27 -5.14
C PRO A 136 18.27 -33.48 -5.87
N ASP A 137 17.16 -34.04 -5.37
CA ASP A 137 16.46 -35.18 -5.95
C ASP A 137 15.48 -34.78 -7.06
N GLY A 138 15.38 -33.49 -7.37
CA GLY A 138 14.46 -32.94 -8.37
C GLY A 138 13.06 -32.58 -7.84
N SER A 139 12.81 -32.77 -6.54
CA SER A 139 11.58 -32.34 -5.88
C SER A 139 11.63 -30.86 -5.51
N PHE A 140 10.47 -30.31 -5.13
CA PHE A 140 10.34 -28.92 -4.67
C PHE A 140 9.70 -28.88 -3.29
N VAL A 141 10.31 -28.16 -2.37
CA VAL A 141 9.69 -27.77 -1.09
C VAL A 141 9.04 -26.41 -1.30
N VAL A 142 7.75 -26.33 -1.05
CA VAL A 142 6.94 -25.16 -1.39
C VAL A 142 6.17 -24.67 -0.16
N SER A 143 6.17 -23.36 0.07
CA SER A 143 5.34 -22.73 1.12
C SER A 143 3.86 -22.98 0.84
N GLY A 144 3.10 -23.46 1.85
CA GLY A 144 1.66 -23.68 1.70
C GLY A 144 0.84 -22.41 1.49
N GLY A 145 1.40 -21.26 1.81
CA GLY A 145 0.78 -19.95 1.57
C GLY A 145 0.95 -19.42 0.14
N ILE A 146 1.80 -20.08 -0.68
CA ILE A 146 2.01 -19.66 -2.07
C ILE A 146 0.72 -19.79 -2.90
N THR A 147 0.48 -18.84 -3.81
CA THR A 147 -0.71 -18.90 -4.65
C THR A 147 -0.57 -19.94 -5.77
N ILE A 148 -1.68 -20.61 -6.09
CA ILE A 148 -1.75 -21.61 -7.18
C ILE A 148 -1.27 -21.04 -8.52
N ARG A 149 -1.57 -19.78 -8.81
CA ARG A 149 -1.12 -19.10 -10.04
C ARG A 149 0.40 -18.96 -10.12
N ILE A 150 1.06 -18.64 -8.99
CA ILE A 150 2.53 -18.56 -8.93
C ILE A 150 3.13 -19.93 -9.13
N LEU A 151 2.61 -20.97 -8.47
CA LEU A 151 3.06 -22.36 -8.64
C LEU A 151 2.95 -22.80 -10.11
N ASN A 152 1.79 -22.66 -10.72
CA ASN A 152 1.57 -23.02 -12.11
C ASN A 152 2.58 -22.34 -13.03
N ARG A 153 2.80 -21.02 -12.84
CA ARG A 153 3.71 -20.25 -13.67
C ARG A 153 5.18 -20.64 -13.47
N THR A 154 5.58 -20.85 -12.21
CA THR A 154 7.02 -21.07 -11.87
C THR A 154 7.47 -22.50 -12.15
N LEU A 155 6.61 -23.46 -11.80
CA LEU A 155 6.93 -24.89 -11.95
C LEU A 155 6.33 -25.52 -13.21
N GLY A 156 5.62 -24.75 -14.03
CA GLY A 156 4.94 -25.27 -15.23
C GLY A 156 3.79 -26.24 -14.90
N LEU A 157 3.18 -26.11 -13.71
CA LEU A 157 2.08 -26.96 -13.28
C LEU A 157 0.75 -26.46 -13.87
N ASN A 158 -0.27 -27.31 -13.81
CA ASN A 158 -1.62 -26.97 -14.27
C ASN A 158 -2.65 -27.29 -13.18
N LEU A 159 -2.43 -26.74 -11.98
CA LEU A 159 -3.35 -26.86 -10.85
C LEU A 159 -4.61 -26.00 -11.09
N PRO A 160 -5.80 -26.44 -10.61
CA PRO A 160 -7.04 -25.70 -10.77
C PRO A 160 -6.97 -24.32 -10.11
N THR A 161 -7.51 -23.30 -10.77
CA THR A 161 -7.49 -21.89 -10.33
C THR A 161 -8.87 -21.30 -10.08
N ASP A 162 -9.91 -22.11 -10.22
CA ASP A 162 -11.33 -21.78 -10.04
C ASP A 162 -11.84 -22.03 -8.61
N GLY A 163 -10.98 -22.53 -7.72
CA GLY A 163 -11.20 -22.78 -6.31
C GLY A 163 -10.32 -21.95 -5.38
N PRO A 164 -9.73 -22.59 -4.35
CA PRO A 164 -8.85 -21.94 -3.40
C PRO A 164 -7.67 -21.24 -4.05
N ARG A 165 -7.27 -20.10 -3.47
CA ARG A 165 -6.19 -19.28 -4.03
C ARG A 165 -4.78 -19.75 -3.68
N THR A 166 -4.63 -20.50 -2.56
CA THR A 166 -3.33 -20.94 -2.02
C THR A 166 -3.19 -22.46 -2.10
N LEU A 167 -1.93 -22.94 -2.04
CA LEU A 167 -1.64 -24.37 -2.03
C LEU A 167 -2.28 -25.07 -0.82
N ASN A 168 -2.22 -24.50 0.37
CA ASN A 168 -2.89 -25.05 1.55
C ASN A 168 -4.39 -25.15 1.36
N GLY A 169 -5.02 -24.12 0.80
CA GLY A 169 -6.45 -24.14 0.52
C GLY A 169 -6.83 -25.26 -0.45
N LEU A 170 -6.04 -25.45 -1.50
CA LEU A 170 -6.26 -26.52 -2.48
C LEU A 170 -6.10 -27.92 -1.84
N ILE A 171 -5.06 -28.11 -1.02
CA ILE A 171 -4.83 -29.37 -0.32
C ILE A 171 -6.00 -29.69 0.63
N LEU A 172 -6.48 -28.71 1.40
CA LEU A 172 -7.60 -28.89 2.32
C LEU A 172 -8.88 -29.30 1.56
N GLU A 173 -9.19 -28.63 0.45
CA GLU A 173 -10.34 -28.97 -0.39
C GLU A 173 -10.29 -30.42 -0.88
N TYR A 174 -9.11 -30.90 -1.27
CA TYR A 174 -8.95 -32.31 -1.72
C TYR A 174 -8.92 -33.33 -0.59
N LEU A 175 -8.62 -32.91 0.65
CA LEU A 175 -8.62 -33.81 1.82
C LEU A 175 -10.02 -33.93 2.48
N GLU A 176 -10.90 -32.96 2.26
CA GLU A 176 -12.28 -32.97 2.77
C GLU A 176 -13.28 -33.69 1.86
N THR A 177 -12.84 -34.19 0.68
CA THR A 177 -13.66 -34.93 -0.28
C THR A 177 -13.40 -36.43 -0.16
#